data_5e90f1a601cbf01569fe40dac791dc42
#
_entry.id   5e90f1a601cbf01569fe40dac791dc42
#
_cell.length_a   1.000
_cell.length_b   1.000
_cell.length_c   1.000
_cell.angle_alpha   90.00
_cell.angle_beta   90.00
_cell.angle_gamma   90.00
#
_symmetry.space_group_name_H-M   'P 1'
#
loop_
_entity.id
_entity.type
_entity.pdbx_description
1 polymer ?
#
loop_
_entity_poly.entity_id
_entity_poly.type
_entity_poly.pdbx_seq_one_letter_code
_entity_poly.pdbx_strand_id
1 'polypeptide(L)'
;MESPKFNIHHYTDLSAMISILGQKQILLRASNVLYLNDTRELLEGIDAIKKTEDIQICSGSFRSYYLTSFSHADDNINMWGMYAANGSGCMLSFDYDTICKCYQIVAQCTYGQEATLRDLKNFLNLTDNGCITNLGGPQPTSEQQSDFKKSMRENILITTCLQAKNEAYSSEKERRGIIYCNESQYVKFRVKNNIVIPYIEIPIPKEALKSITIGPTSKSELTMQSIMHFLKINGYDLDKVQIKTSKVPYRG
;
A
#
# COMPACT_ATOMS: atom_id res chain seq x y z
N MET A 1 14.56 10.29 -20.42
CA MET A 1 13.16 9.92 -20.72
C MET A 1 12.38 10.03 -19.45
N GLU A 2 11.35 10.89 -19.39
CA GLU A 2 10.42 10.90 -18.26
C GLU A 2 9.68 9.55 -18.25
N SER A 3 9.67 8.89 -17.11
CA SER A 3 8.87 7.67 -16.91
C SER A 3 7.39 8.00 -17.20
N PRO A 4 6.63 7.10 -17.82
CA PRO A 4 5.20 7.35 -18.04
C PRO A 4 4.53 7.64 -16.70
N LYS A 5 3.98 8.85 -16.55
CA LYS A 5 3.23 9.25 -15.36
C LYS A 5 1.99 8.37 -15.25
N PHE A 6 1.90 7.58 -14.22
CA PHE A 6 0.72 6.76 -13.97
C PHE A 6 0.18 7.00 -12.55
N ASN A 7 -1.10 6.73 -12.39
CA ASN A 7 -1.77 6.87 -11.10
C ASN A 7 -1.90 5.52 -10.42
N ILE A 8 -1.95 5.57 -9.09
CA ILE A 8 -2.40 4.45 -8.27
C ILE A 8 -3.66 4.84 -7.51
N HIS A 9 -4.48 3.84 -7.19
CA HIS A 9 -5.83 4.05 -6.73
C HIS A 9 -6.03 3.51 -5.32
N HIS A 10 -6.81 4.23 -4.52
CA HIS A 10 -7.23 3.81 -3.19
C HIS A 10 -8.77 3.81 -3.15
N TYR A 11 -9.35 2.61 -3.12
CA TYR A 11 -10.80 2.42 -3.01
C TYR A 11 -11.23 2.52 -1.56
N THR A 12 -12.29 3.28 -1.30
CA THR A 12 -12.73 3.52 0.07
C THR A 12 -14.21 3.94 0.13
N ASP A 13 -14.80 3.93 1.31
CA ASP A 13 -16.10 4.53 1.53
C ASP A 13 -16.03 6.07 1.64
N LEU A 14 -17.18 6.75 1.52
CA LEU A 14 -17.25 8.21 1.56
C LEU A 14 -16.89 8.80 2.94
N SER A 15 -17.14 8.07 4.03
CA SER A 15 -16.78 8.51 5.38
C SER A 15 -15.25 8.51 5.56
N ALA A 16 -14.59 7.46 5.09
CA ALA A 16 -13.14 7.40 5.09
C ALA A 16 -12.53 8.46 4.15
N MET A 17 -13.12 8.71 2.96
CA MET A 17 -12.69 9.79 2.07
C MET A 17 -12.69 11.13 2.79
N ILE A 18 -13.77 11.48 3.52
CA ILE A 18 -13.85 12.72 4.30
C ILE A 18 -12.72 12.78 5.34
N SER A 19 -12.46 11.66 6.04
CA SER A 19 -11.39 11.60 7.04
C SER A 19 -10.00 11.76 6.42
N ILE A 20 -9.78 11.20 5.21
CA ILE A 20 -8.52 11.26 4.48
C ILE A 20 -8.25 12.66 3.93
N LEU A 21 -9.26 13.29 3.33
CA LEU A 21 -9.11 14.53 2.57
C LEU A 21 -9.46 15.80 3.36
N GLY A 22 -10.16 15.69 4.50
CA GLY A 22 -10.69 16.81 5.28
C GLY A 22 -9.67 17.52 6.19
N GLN A 23 -8.39 17.25 6.05
CA GLN A 23 -7.30 17.79 6.86
C GLN A 23 -6.48 18.83 6.09
N LYS A 24 -5.56 19.52 6.80
CA LYS A 24 -4.61 20.46 6.16
C LYS A 24 -3.82 19.81 5.02
N GLN A 25 -3.53 18.52 5.14
CA GLN A 25 -2.93 17.64 4.13
C GLN A 25 -3.71 16.33 4.06
N ILE A 26 -3.53 15.56 3.02
CA ILE A 26 -4.12 14.23 2.91
C ILE A 26 -3.46 13.32 3.95
N LEU A 27 -4.26 12.58 4.72
CA LEU A 27 -3.76 11.63 5.71
C LEU A 27 -4.24 10.22 5.36
N LEU A 28 -3.36 9.44 4.71
CA LEU A 28 -3.61 8.02 4.49
C LEU A 28 -3.25 7.22 5.73
N ARG A 29 -4.06 6.20 6.05
CA ARG A 29 -3.79 5.30 7.18
C ARG A 29 -3.01 4.09 6.69
N ALA A 30 -1.81 3.90 7.25
CA ALA A 30 -1.07 2.66 7.13
C ALA A 30 -1.41 1.79 8.35
N SER A 31 -2.09 0.67 8.12
CA SER A 31 -2.46 -0.27 9.19
C SER A 31 -1.30 -1.21 9.50
N ASN A 32 -1.19 -1.61 10.76
CA ASN A 32 -0.20 -2.61 11.14
C ASN A 32 -0.46 -3.93 10.42
N VAL A 33 0.59 -4.51 9.87
CA VAL A 33 0.50 -5.67 8.97
C VAL A 33 -0.04 -6.95 9.64
N LEU A 34 0.03 -7.05 10.97
CA LEU A 34 -0.55 -8.15 11.72
C LEU A 34 -2.10 -8.09 11.82
N TYR A 35 -2.70 -6.96 11.43
CA TYR A 35 -4.15 -6.68 11.52
C TYR A 35 -4.78 -6.42 10.16
N LEU A 36 -4.19 -6.94 9.09
CA LEU A 36 -4.78 -6.88 7.76
C LEU A 36 -6.07 -7.71 7.70
N ASN A 37 -6.95 -7.40 6.74
CA ASN A 37 -8.26 -8.06 6.62
C ASN A 37 -8.13 -9.58 6.38
N ASP A 38 -7.08 -10.01 5.69
CA ASP A 38 -6.75 -11.42 5.51
C ASP A 38 -5.51 -11.76 6.34
N THR A 39 -5.74 -12.46 7.46
CA THR A 39 -4.65 -12.96 8.33
C THR A 39 -3.75 -13.98 7.63
N ARG A 40 -4.18 -14.54 6.49
CA ARG A 40 -3.39 -15.48 5.69
C ARG A 40 -2.40 -14.79 4.77
N GLU A 41 -2.58 -13.50 4.44
CA GLU A 41 -1.66 -12.80 3.53
C GLU A 41 -0.21 -12.87 4.01
N LEU A 42 0.03 -12.58 5.29
CA LEU A 42 1.37 -12.66 5.86
C LEU A 42 1.89 -14.10 5.94
N LEU A 43 0.98 -15.07 6.21
CA LEU A 43 1.33 -16.49 6.28
C LEU A 43 1.75 -17.05 4.92
N GLU A 44 1.16 -16.59 3.82
CA GLU A 44 1.58 -17.00 2.46
C GLU A 44 3.06 -16.71 2.20
N GLY A 45 3.51 -15.50 2.58
CA GLY A 45 4.92 -15.13 2.47
C GLY A 45 5.83 -15.94 3.42
N ILE A 46 5.41 -16.09 4.67
CA ILE A 46 6.15 -16.88 5.68
C ILE A 46 6.27 -18.34 5.26
N ASP A 47 5.20 -18.95 4.77
CA ASP A 47 5.19 -20.35 4.34
C ASP A 47 6.03 -20.57 3.07
N ALA A 48 6.05 -19.60 2.17
CA ALA A 48 6.93 -19.61 1.01
C ALA A 48 8.41 -19.60 1.46
N ILE A 49 8.78 -18.73 2.40
CA ILE A 49 10.16 -18.61 2.89
C ILE A 49 10.60 -19.86 3.64
N LYS A 50 9.76 -20.41 4.52
CA LYS A 50 10.05 -21.64 5.27
C LYS A 50 10.37 -22.85 4.40
N LYS A 51 9.87 -22.88 3.16
CA LYS A 51 10.18 -23.95 2.20
C LYS A 51 11.57 -23.86 1.58
N THR A 52 12.22 -22.73 1.67
CA THR A 52 13.51 -22.45 0.99
C THR A 52 14.66 -22.19 1.92
N GLU A 53 14.39 -21.74 3.12
CA GLU A 53 15.41 -21.22 4.03
C GLU A 53 15.18 -21.75 5.45
N ASP A 54 16.25 -22.16 6.11
CA ASP A 54 16.28 -22.50 7.55
C ASP A 54 16.15 -21.25 8.46
N ILE A 55 15.42 -20.23 8.01
CA ILE A 55 15.27 -18.98 8.73
C ILE A 55 13.92 -18.96 9.44
N GLN A 56 13.95 -18.82 10.75
CA GLN A 56 12.75 -18.62 11.55
C GLN A 56 12.33 -17.15 11.53
N ILE A 57 11.42 -16.78 10.62
CA ILE A 57 10.69 -15.54 10.72
C ILE A 57 9.51 -15.75 11.66
N CYS A 58 9.48 -15.02 12.77
CA CYS A 58 8.35 -15.04 13.69
C CYS A 58 7.43 -13.84 13.44
N SER A 59 6.15 -13.94 13.86
CA SER A 59 5.20 -12.84 13.75
C SER A 59 5.67 -11.55 14.45
N GLY A 60 6.54 -11.68 15.46
CA GLY A 60 7.17 -10.55 16.15
C GLY A 60 7.99 -9.65 15.24
N SER A 61 8.59 -10.19 14.19
CA SER A 61 9.40 -9.44 13.21
C SER A 61 8.59 -8.39 12.44
N PHE A 62 7.26 -8.52 12.42
CA PHE A 62 6.37 -7.64 11.65
C PHE A 62 5.67 -6.56 12.49
N ARG A 63 5.88 -6.52 13.82
CA ARG A 63 5.16 -5.60 14.73
C ARG A 63 5.32 -4.13 14.40
N SER A 64 6.44 -3.75 13.85
CA SER A 64 6.76 -2.36 13.50
C SER A 64 6.50 -2.00 12.05
N TYR A 65 5.89 -2.90 11.26
CA TYR A 65 5.56 -2.64 9.87
C TYR A 65 4.09 -2.24 9.70
N TYR A 66 3.90 -1.20 8.91
CA TYR A 66 2.60 -0.63 8.58
C TYR A 66 2.48 -0.51 7.08
N LEU A 67 1.30 -0.75 6.53
CA LEU A 67 1.06 -0.63 5.10
C LEU A 67 -0.26 0.06 4.75
N THR A 68 -0.25 0.72 3.59
CA THR A 68 -1.43 1.20 2.89
C THR A 68 -1.55 0.46 1.58
N SER A 69 -2.72 -0.12 1.32
CA SER A 69 -3.00 -0.81 0.05
C SER A 69 -3.47 0.18 -1.00
N PHE A 70 -2.86 0.09 -2.16
CA PHE A 70 -3.25 0.77 -3.39
C PHE A 70 -3.53 -0.27 -4.47
N SER A 71 -4.16 0.15 -5.56
CA SER A 71 -4.44 -0.70 -6.71
C SER A 71 -4.00 0.00 -8.01
N HIS A 72 -3.51 -0.79 -8.96
CA HIS A 72 -3.38 -0.36 -10.36
C HIS A 72 -4.66 -0.61 -11.18
N ALA A 73 -5.63 -1.33 -10.62
CA ALA A 73 -6.90 -1.60 -11.28
C ALA A 73 -7.79 -0.35 -11.23
N ASP A 74 -7.86 0.38 -12.36
CA ASP A 74 -8.76 1.51 -12.55
C ASP A 74 -10.18 0.99 -12.81
N ASP A 75 -11.16 1.58 -12.14
CA ASP A 75 -12.60 1.32 -12.30
C ASP A 75 -12.98 -0.17 -12.35
N ASN A 76 -12.47 -0.96 -11.39
CA ASN A 76 -12.62 -2.41 -11.34
C ASN A 76 -13.80 -2.86 -10.48
N ILE A 77 -14.67 -3.72 -11.03
CA ILE A 77 -15.90 -4.19 -10.38
C ILE A 77 -15.64 -4.89 -9.04
N ASN A 78 -14.59 -5.71 -8.95
CA ASN A 78 -14.26 -6.43 -7.72
C ASN A 78 -13.81 -5.46 -6.63
N MET A 79 -13.00 -4.44 -7.00
CA MET A 79 -12.55 -3.41 -6.08
C MET A 79 -13.70 -2.57 -5.54
N TRP A 80 -14.70 -2.25 -6.38
CA TRP A 80 -15.91 -1.57 -5.95
C TRP A 80 -16.69 -2.38 -4.92
N GLY A 81 -16.86 -3.67 -5.16
CA GLY A 81 -17.56 -4.56 -4.22
C GLY A 81 -16.85 -4.71 -2.89
N MET A 82 -15.55 -4.97 -2.92
CA MET A 82 -14.78 -5.34 -1.72
C MET A 82 -14.37 -4.15 -0.86
N TYR A 83 -14.02 -3.00 -1.48
CA TYR A 83 -13.31 -1.92 -0.78
C TYR A 83 -14.02 -0.57 -0.79
N ALA A 84 -15.06 -0.40 -1.60
CA ALA A 84 -15.78 0.86 -1.76
C ALA A 84 -17.27 0.75 -1.40
N ALA A 85 -17.58 0.19 -0.23
CA ALA A 85 -18.94 0.07 0.31
C ALA A 85 -19.94 -0.49 -0.72
N ASN A 86 -19.63 -1.65 -1.31
CA ASN A 86 -20.44 -2.30 -2.35
C ASN A 86 -20.78 -1.36 -3.52
N GLY A 87 -19.80 -0.58 -3.97
CA GLY A 87 -19.94 0.34 -5.09
C GLY A 87 -20.57 1.69 -4.78
N SER A 88 -20.93 1.97 -3.52
CA SER A 88 -21.46 3.28 -3.11
C SER A 88 -20.38 4.26 -2.61
N GLY A 89 -19.14 3.82 -2.50
CA GLY A 89 -18.00 4.62 -2.07
C GLY A 89 -17.34 5.39 -3.22
N CYS A 90 -16.04 5.57 -3.11
CA CYS A 90 -15.23 6.25 -4.13
C CYS A 90 -13.85 5.62 -4.29
N MET A 91 -13.19 5.96 -5.38
CA MET A 91 -11.80 5.64 -5.68
C MET A 91 -11.01 6.95 -5.76
N LEU A 92 -9.99 7.07 -4.92
CA LEU A 92 -9.04 8.18 -4.92
C LEU A 92 -7.84 7.81 -5.81
N SER A 93 -7.53 8.62 -6.80
CA SER A 93 -6.41 8.38 -7.70
C SER A 93 -5.28 9.35 -7.39
N PHE A 94 -4.10 8.83 -7.12
CA PHE A 94 -2.92 9.59 -6.72
C PHE A 94 -1.81 9.46 -7.75
N ASP A 95 -1.02 10.52 -7.87
CA ASP A 95 0.23 10.51 -8.61
C ASP A 95 1.21 9.51 -7.96
N TYR A 96 1.65 8.54 -8.74
CA TYR A 96 2.51 7.45 -8.25
C TYR A 96 3.85 7.94 -7.71
N ASP A 97 4.51 8.83 -8.44
CA ASP A 97 5.84 9.32 -8.07
C ASP A 97 5.80 10.11 -6.75
N THR A 98 4.70 10.85 -6.53
CA THR A 98 4.48 11.57 -5.27
C THR A 98 4.24 10.58 -4.12
N ILE A 99 3.45 9.53 -4.35
CA ILE A 99 3.22 8.50 -3.33
C ILE A 99 4.53 7.78 -2.99
N CYS A 100 5.36 7.45 -3.97
CA CYS A 100 6.67 6.81 -3.73
C CYS A 100 7.59 7.63 -2.80
N LYS A 101 7.46 8.94 -2.80
CA LYS A 101 8.25 9.83 -1.91
C LYS A 101 7.70 9.87 -0.47
N CYS A 102 6.47 9.44 -0.25
CA CYS A 102 5.82 9.47 1.06
C CYS A 102 5.97 8.15 1.84
N TYR A 103 6.40 7.08 1.19
CA TYR A 103 6.62 5.77 1.79
C TYR A 103 8.08 5.36 1.69
N GLN A 104 8.55 4.51 2.61
CA GLN A 104 9.91 3.95 2.53
C GLN A 104 10.03 3.00 1.34
N ILE A 105 8.98 2.22 1.08
CA ILE A 105 8.89 1.28 -0.04
C ILE A 105 7.47 1.36 -0.62
N VAL A 106 7.36 1.42 -1.95
CA VAL A 106 6.09 1.18 -2.66
C VAL A 106 6.31 0.00 -3.60
N ALA A 107 5.81 -1.16 -3.19
CA ALA A 107 6.05 -2.42 -3.87
C ALA A 107 4.77 -3.01 -4.48
N GLN A 108 4.90 -3.68 -5.62
CA GLN A 108 3.83 -4.47 -6.21
C GLN A 108 3.69 -5.79 -5.47
N CYS A 109 2.47 -6.26 -5.22
CA CYS A 109 2.23 -7.59 -4.69
C CYS A 109 2.63 -8.67 -5.68
N THR A 110 3.23 -9.73 -5.16
CA THR A 110 3.55 -10.96 -5.89
C THR A 110 2.49 -12.01 -5.56
N TYR A 111 1.85 -12.53 -6.58
CA TYR A 111 0.71 -13.43 -6.44
C TYR A 111 1.10 -14.90 -6.59
N GLY A 112 0.75 -15.71 -5.58
CA GLY A 112 1.01 -17.14 -5.54
C GLY A 112 2.41 -17.51 -5.02
N GLN A 113 2.50 -18.71 -4.45
CA GLN A 113 3.73 -19.17 -3.78
C GLN A 113 4.92 -19.33 -4.73
N GLU A 114 4.71 -19.86 -5.92
CA GLU A 114 5.80 -20.07 -6.89
C GLU A 114 6.43 -18.73 -7.35
N ALA A 115 5.60 -17.72 -7.62
CA ALA A 115 6.08 -16.40 -7.98
C ALA A 115 6.84 -15.76 -6.80
N THR A 116 6.31 -15.86 -5.58
CA THR A 116 6.97 -15.36 -4.37
C THR A 116 8.34 -16.01 -4.15
N LEU A 117 8.46 -17.32 -4.36
CA LEU A 117 9.73 -18.06 -4.24
C LEU A 117 10.74 -17.66 -5.32
N ARG A 118 10.27 -17.44 -6.56
CA ARG A 118 11.11 -16.97 -7.64
C ARG A 118 11.68 -15.58 -7.36
N ASP A 119 10.83 -14.66 -6.90
CA ASP A 119 11.24 -13.29 -6.59
C ASP A 119 12.21 -13.28 -5.40
N LEU A 120 11.96 -14.07 -4.36
CA LEU A 120 12.88 -14.25 -3.25
C LEU A 120 14.27 -14.71 -3.72
N LYS A 121 14.35 -15.76 -4.52
CA LYS A 121 15.61 -16.28 -5.05
C LYS A 121 16.35 -15.23 -5.88
N ASN A 122 15.64 -14.47 -6.71
CA ASN A 122 16.23 -13.41 -7.51
C ASN A 122 16.85 -12.33 -6.62
N PHE A 123 16.15 -11.87 -5.58
CA PHE A 123 16.66 -10.86 -4.65
C PHE A 123 17.84 -11.36 -3.82
N LEU A 124 17.80 -12.58 -3.32
CA LEU A 124 18.92 -13.19 -2.58
C LEU A 124 20.17 -13.33 -3.47
N ASN A 125 20.02 -13.79 -4.70
CA ASN A 125 21.12 -13.90 -5.65
C ASN A 125 21.77 -12.55 -5.95
N LEU A 126 20.99 -11.45 -6.02
CA LEU A 126 21.53 -10.10 -6.21
C LEU A 126 22.40 -9.64 -5.02
N THR A 127 22.03 -10.06 -3.79
CA THR A 127 22.83 -9.74 -2.59
C THR A 127 24.09 -10.57 -2.49
N ASP A 128 24.01 -11.85 -2.80
CA ASP A 128 25.15 -12.76 -2.72
C ASP A 128 26.24 -12.44 -3.77
N ASN A 129 25.84 -12.00 -4.96
CA ASN A 129 26.74 -11.62 -6.05
C ASN A 129 27.34 -10.21 -5.92
N GLY A 130 27.17 -9.54 -4.78
CA GLY A 130 27.88 -8.28 -4.49
C GLY A 130 27.45 -7.07 -5.30
N CYS A 131 26.31 -7.10 -5.99
CA CYS A 131 25.81 -5.98 -6.81
C CYS A 131 25.50 -4.69 -6.01
N ILE A 132 25.62 -4.71 -4.68
CA ILE A 132 25.25 -3.60 -3.79
C ILE A 132 26.44 -3.04 -3.00
N THR A 133 27.67 -3.41 -3.29
CA THR A 133 28.86 -3.07 -2.49
C THR A 133 29.62 -1.79 -2.89
N ASN A 134 29.19 -1.05 -3.89
CA ASN A 134 29.87 0.16 -4.35
C ASN A 134 29.16 1.46 -3.95
N LEU A 135 28.94 1.66 -2.65
CA LEU A 135 28.69 2.99 -2.09
C LEU A 135 30.07 3.59 -1.76
N GLY A 136 30.51 4.56 -2.58
CA GLY A 136 31.83 5.21 -2.43
C GLY A 136 32.08 5.71 -1.00
N GLY A 137 32.95 5.02 -0.27
CA GLY A 137 33.34 5.28 1.11
C GLY A 137 34.52 4.39 1.52
N PRO A 138 35.09 4.57 2.74
CA PRO A 138 36.13 3.70 3.24
C PRO A 138 35.63 2.25 3.27
N GLN A 139 36.51 1.31 2.83
CA GLN A 139 36.19 -0.11 2.76
C GLN A 139 35.75 -0.64 4.14
N PRO A 140 34.55 -1.22 4.27
CA PRO A 140 34.08 -1.74 5.55
C PRO A 140 34.91 -2.96 5.98
N THR A 141 35.05 -3.17 7.29
CA THR A 141 35.68 -4.38 7.84
C THR A 141 34.91 -5.64 7.46
N SER A 142 35.54 -6.81 7.53
CA SER A 142 34.89 -8.10 7.24
C SER A 142 33.65 -8.35 8.12
N GLU A 143 33.70 -7.92 9.38
CA GLU A 143 32.58 -8.01 10.33
C GLU A 143 31.42 -7.09 9.92
N GLN A 144 31.73 -5.83 9.60
CA GLN A 144 30.73 -4.86 9.10
C GLN A 144 30.06 -5.33 7.79
N GLN A 145 30.84 -5.97 6.91
CA GLN A 145 30.29 -6.56 5.67
C GLN A 145 29.34 -7.74 5.96
N SER A 146 29.70 -8.58 6.95
CA SER A 146 28.88 -9.72 7.39
C SER A 146 27.54 -9.23 7.98
N ASP A 147 27.59 -8.27 8.89
CA ASP A 147 26.40 -7.70 9.55
C ASP A 147 25.49 -7.00 8.56
N PHE A 148 26.07 -6.27 7.61
CA PHE A 148 25.33 -5.61 6.53
C PHE A 148 24.60 -6.63 5.64
N LYS A 149 25.29 -7.70 5.22
CA LYS A 149 24.68 -8.78 4.43
C LYS A 149 23.53 -9.44 5.17
N LYS A 150 23.73 -9.72 6.47
CA LYS A 150 22.68 -10.33 7.32
C LYS A 150 21.45 -9.44 7.42
N SER A 151 21.64 -8.14 7.73
CA SER A 151 20.56 -7.18 7.83
C SER A 151 19.81 -7.03 6.49
N MET A 152 20.55 -6.99 5.39
CA MET A 152 19.98 -6.91 4.06
C MET A 152 19.16 -8.14 3.70
N ARG A 153 19.64 -9.34 4.04
CA ARG A 153 18.93 -10.60 3.85
C ARG A 153 17.63 -10.61 4.66
N GLU A 154 17.66 -10.20 5.92
CA GLU A 154 16.45 -10.08 6.76
C GLU A 154 15.43 -9.11 6.15
N ASN A 155 15.87 -7.95 5.66
CA ASN A 155 15.00 -6.98 5.00
C ASN A 155 14.36 -7.55 3.72
N ILE A 156 15.10 -8.31 2.92
CA ILE A 156 14.57 -8.97 1.73
C ILE A 156 13.48 -9.98 2.12
N LEU A 157 13.74 -10.80 3.12
CA LEU A 157 12.78 -11.80 3.60
C LEU A 157 11.49 -11.15 4.10
N ILE A 158 11.61 -10.11 4.93
CA ILE A 158 10.45 -9.37 5.45
C ILE A 158 9.69 -8.70 4.30
N THR A 159 10.38 -8.02 3.39
CA THR A 159 9.73 -7.34 2.26
C THR A 159 9.02 -8.33 1.35
N THR A 160 9.63 -9.49 1.08
CA THR A 160 9.00 -10.57 0.31
C THR A 160 7.71 -11.06 0.99
N CYS A 161 7.71 -11.28 2.31
CA CYS A 161 6.50 -11.63 3.05
C CYS A 161 5.43 -10.54 2.92
N LEU A 162 5.82 -9.26 3.01
CA LEU A 162 4.89 -8.14 2.93
C LEU A 162 4.35 -7.91 1.52
N GLN A 163 4.97 -8.46 0.48
CA GLN A 163 4.52 -8.40 -0.92
C GLN A 163 3.72 -9.62 -1.34
N ALA A 164 3.87 -10.74 -0.63
CA ALA A 164 3.18 -11.98 -0.98
C ALA A 164 1.66 -11.85 -0.82
N LYS A 165 0.92 -12.37 -1.79
CA LYS A 165 -0.54 -12.39 -1.78
C LYS A 165 -1.07 -13.63 -2.48
N ASN A 166 -2.22 -14.12 -2.04
CA ASN A 166 -2.87 -15.26 -2.67
C ASN A 166 -3.27 -14.94 -4.12
N GLU A 167 -3.08 -15.89 -5.01
CA GLU A 167 -3.35 -15.74 -6.45
C GLU A 167 -4.79 -15.37 -6.77
N ALA A 168 -5.75 -15.79 -5.95
CA ALA A 168 -7.16 -15.44 -6.08
C ALA A 168 -7.43 -13.92 -6.09
N TYR A 169 -6.52 -13.13 -5.52
CA TYR A 169 -6.60 -11.66 -5.46
C TYR A 169 -5.82 -10.96 -6.57
N SER A 170 -5.31 -11.67 -7.57
CA SER A 170 -4.48 -11.08 -8.65
C SER A 170 -5.18 -9.97 -9.45
N SER A 171 -6.51 -10.01 -9.52
CA SER A 171 -7.32 -8.95 -10.16
C SER A 171 -7.23 -7.60 -9.45
N GLU A 172 -6.82 -7.55 -8.19
CA GLU A 172 -6.65 -6.30 -7.44
C GLU A 172 -5.46 -5.49 -7.93
N LYS A 173 -4.46 -6.13 -8.57
CA LYS A 173 -3.22 -5.49 -9.01
C LYS A 173 -2.64 -4.58 -7.91
N GLU A 174 -2.59 -5.13 -6.68
CA GLU A 174 -2.25 -4.37 -5.48
C GLU A 174 -0.81 -3.89 -5.50
N ARG A 175 -0.62 -2.66 -5.00
CA ARG A 175 0.65 -2.11 -4.56
C ARG A 175 0.54 -1.71 -3.10
N ARG A 176 1.61 -1.93 -2.36
CA ARG A 176 1.68 -1.62 -0.92
C ARG A 176 2.69 -0.52 -0.66
N GLY A 177 2.21 0.58 -0.09
CA GLY A 177 3.07 1.57 0.55
C GLY A 177 3.44 1.07 1.95
N ILE A 178 4.72 0.75 2.18
CA ILE A 178 5.22 0.11 3.39
C ILE A 178 6.07 1.10 4.18
N ILE A 179 5.87 1.13 5.50
CA ILE A 179 6.66 1.92 6.44
C ILE A 179 7.04 1.05 7.64
N TYR A 180 8.30 1.10 8.01
CA TYR A 180 8.79 0.63 9.30
C TYR A 180 8.71 1.77 10.31
N CYS A 181 7.99 1.55 11.42
CA CYS A 181 7.87 2.53 12.51
C CYS A 181 7.86 1.79 13.85
N ASN A 182 8.86 2.04 14.67
CA ASN A 182 8.98 1.50 16.03
C ASN A 182 8.67 2.55 17.12
N GLU A 183 8.31 3.77 16.72
CA GLU A 183 8.04 4.87 17.64
C GLU A 183 6.56 4.88 18.03
N SER A 184 6.27 4.51 19.26
CA SER A 184 4.90 4.39 19.80
C SER A 184 4.09 5.69 19.74
N GLN A 185 4.75 6.84 19.76
CA GLN A 185 4.10 8.17 19.72
C GLN A 185 3.32 8.43 18.41
N TYR A 186 3.67 7.75 17.31
CA TYR A 186 2.96 7.89 16.04
C TYR A 186 1.82 6.89 15.88
N VAL A 187 1.74 5.88 16.76
CA VAL A 187 0.75 4.82 16.64
C VAL A 187 -0.58 5.29 17.20
N LYS A 188 -1.60 5.22 16.36
CA LYS A 188 -3.00 5.47 16.67
C LYS A 188 -3.79 4.18 16.60
N PHE A 189 -5.00 4.19 17.14
CA PHE A 189 -5.87 3.02 17.16
C PHE A 189 -7.23 3.34 16.56
N ARG A 190 -7.81 2.37 15.85
CA ARG A 190 -9.19 2.42 15.37
C ARG A 190 -9.88 1.09 15.62
N VAL A 191 -11.20 1.13 15.73
CA VAL A 191 -12.02 -0.10 15.76
C VAL A 191 -12.54 -0.40 14.37
N LYS A 192 -12.37 -1.64 13.92
CA LYS A 192 -12.98 -2.19 12.70
C LYS A 192 -13.32 -3.66 12.96
N ASN A 193 -14.55 -4.07 12.68
CA ASN A 193 -15.02 -5.45 12.89
C ASN A 193 -14.75 -5.97 14.32
N ASN A 194 -14.99 -5.15 15.34
CA ASN A 194 -14.71 -5.43 16.76
C ASN A 194 -13.25 -5.73 17.10
N ILE A 195 -12.31 -5.35 16.24
CA ILE A 195 -10.87 -5.47 16.48
C ILE A 195 -10.27 -4.07 16.62
N VAL A 196 -9.41 -3.88 17.63
CA VAL A 196 -8.62 -2.66 17.79
C VAL A 196 -7.38 -2.76 16.90
N ILE A 197 -7.33 -1.95 15.85
CA ILE A 197 -6.28 -1.99 14.83
C ILE A 197 -5.31 -0.84 15.05
N PRO A 198 -4.01 -1.11 15.29
CA PRO A 198 -2.98 -0.09 15.30
C PRO A 198 -2.73 0.43 13.87
N TYR A 199 -2.56 1.74 13.74
CA TYR A 199 -2.21 2.37 12.47
C TYR A 199 -1.36 3.62 12.69
N ILE A 200 -0.69 4.07 11.65
CA ILE A 200 -0.03 5.38 11.57
C ILE A 200 -0.64 6.20 10.45
N GLU A 201 -0.57 7.51 10.57
CA GLU A 201 -1.02 8.43 9.51
C GLU A 201 0.16 8.87 8.66
N ILE A 202 0.00 8.71 7.35
CA ILE A 202 0.99 9.09 6.36
C ILE A 202 0.54 10.39 5.69
N PRO A 203 1.27 11.49 5.91
CA PRO A 203 0.95 12.75 5.29
C PRO A 203 1.30 12.73 3.79
N ILE A 204 0.31 13.04 2.96
CA ILE A 204 0.45 13.10 1.50
C ILE A 204 0.14 14.53 1.06
N PRO A 205 0.95 15.15 0.19
CA PRO A 205 0.65 16.46 -0.38
C PRO A 205 -0.68 16.45 -1.14
N LYS A 206 -1.47 17.53 -1.06
CA LYS A 206 -2.77 17.63 -1.76
C LYS A 206 -2.63 17.50 -3.27
N GLU A 207 -1.54 17.95 -3.82
CA GLU A 207 -1.20 17.92 -5.25
C GLU A 207 -1.04 16.47 -5.79
N ALA A 208 -0.87 15.50 -4.90
CA ALA A 208 -0.83 14.10 -5.27
C ALA A 208 -2.20 13.59 -5.75
N LEU A 209 -3.31 14.16 -5.25
CA LEU A 209 -4.66 13.76 -5.65
C LEU A 209 -4.95 14.25 -7.08
N LYS A 210 -5.21 13.31 -7.99
CA LYS A 210 -5.50 13.59 -9.40
C LYS A 210 -6.97 13.47 -9.74
N SER A 211 -7.66 12.49 -9.17
CA SER A 211 -9.10 12.35 -9.39
C SER A 211 -9.81 11.63 -8.25
N ILE A 212 -11.11 11.85 -8.17
CA ILE A 212 -12.05 11.07 -7.37
C ILE A 212 -13.06 10.46 -8.32
N THR A 213 -13.16 9.12 -8.34
CA THR A 213 -14.20 8.42 -9.09
C THR A 213 -15.28 7.97 -8.11
N ILE A 214 -16.50 8.37 -8.37
CA ILE A 214 -17.68 8.00 -7.56
C ILE A 214 -18.13 6.60 -7.99
N GLY A 215 -18.43 5.75 -7.05
CA GLY A 215 -18.80 4.36 -7.31
C GLY A 215 -20.14 4.20 -8.04
N PRO A 216 -20.33 3.05 -8.70
CA PRO A 216 -21.43 2.84 -9.67
C PRO A 216 -22.83 2.79 -9.05
N THR A 217 -22.97 2.50 -7.73
CA THR A 217 -24.29 2.43 -7.05
C THR A 217 -24.64 3.71 -6.32
N SER A 218 -23.77 4.71 -6.36
CA SER A 218 -23.97 6.00 -5.71
C SER A 218 -25.03 6.85 -6.42
N LYS A 219 -25.69 7.75 -5.66
CA LYS A 219 -26.48 8.86 -6.26
C LYS A 219 -25.51 9.86 -6.87
N SER A 220 -25.02 9.57 -8.05
CA SER A 220 -23.78 10.15 -8.62
C SER A 220 -23.80 11.66 -8.73
N GLU A 221 -24.91 12.27 -9.18
CA GLU A 221 -24.99 13.72 -9.36
C GLU A 221 -24.95 14.48 -8.02
N LEU A 222 -25.75 14.06 -7.04
CA LEU A 222 -25.76 14.69 -5.72
C LEU A 222 -24.43 14.50 -5.01
N THR A 223 -23.87 13.29 -5.10
CA THR A 223 -22.55 12.95 -4.50
C THR A 223 -21.45 13.78 -5.14
N MET A 224 -21.47 13.97 -6.46
CA MET A 224 -20.50 14.82 -7.17
C MET A 224 -20.54 16.26 -6.67
N GLN A 225 -21.72 16.87 -6.59
CA GLN A 225 -21.88 18.24 -6.09
C GLN A 225 -21.37 18.38 -4.65
N SER A 226 -21.70 17.40 -3.78
CA SER A 226 -21.24 17.39 -2.40
C SER A 226 -19.73 17.25 -2.28
N ILE A 227 -19.10 16.39 -3.08
CA ILE A 227 -17.64 16.22 -3.11
C ILE A 227 -16.97 17.50 -3.63
N MET A 228 -17.48 18.12 -4.68
CA MET A 228 -16.94 19.40 -5.17
C MET A 228 -16.97 20.47 -4.09
N HIS A 229 -18.09 20.60 -3.39
CA HIS A 229 -18.24 21.56 -2.28
C HIS A 229 -17.25 21.26 -1.14
N PHE A 230 -17.16 19.99 -0.74
CA PHE A 230 -16.22 19.51 0.29
C PHE A 230 -14.76 19.83 -0.09
N LEU A 231 -14.33 19.52 -1.30
CA LEU A 231 -12.98 19.80 -1.78
C LEU A 231 -12.66 21.29 -1.76
N LYS A 232 -13.60 22.13 -2.23
CA LYS A 232 -13.44 23.58 -2.23
C LYS A 232 -13.24 24.14 -0.82
N ILE A 233 -14.06 23.71 0.15
CA ILE A 233 -13.93 24.14 1.56
C ILE A 233 -12.59 23.71 2.15
N ASN A 234 -12.11 22.53 1.77
CA ASN A 234 -10.84 22.00 2.26
C ASN A 234 -9.62 22.46 1.45
N GLY A 235 -9.77 23.46 0.57
CA GLY A 235 -8.66 24.12 -0.12
C GLY A 235 -8.01 23.27 -1.21
N TYR A 236 -8.79 22.41 -1.88
CA TYR A 236 -8.36 21.73 -3.09
C TYR A 236 -8.59 22.59 -4.31
N ASP A 237 -7.67 22.53 -5.27
CA ASP A 237 -7.79 23.16 -6.57
C ASP A 237 -8.64 22.28 -7.50
N LEU A 238 -9.89 22.71 -7.75
CA LEU A 238 -10.84 21.94 -8.56
C LEU A 238 -10.45 21.88 -10.06
N ASP A 239 -9.55 22.73 -10.52
CA ASP A 239 -9.04 22.65 -11.89
C ASP A 239 -7.99 21.52 -12.04
N LYS A 240 -7.43 21.06 -10.92
CA LYS A 240 -6.41 20.00 -10.87
C LYS A 240 -6.94 18.63 -10.42
N VAL A 241 -8.10 18.59 -9.76
CA VAL A 241 -8.70 17.35 -9.26
C VAL A 241 -9.94 17.01 -10.07
N GLN A 242 -9.85 15.99 -10.90
CA GLN A 242 -10.98 15.55 -11.71
C GLN A 242 -11.98 14.75 -10.88
N ILE A 243 -13.27 15.10 -10.91
CA ILE A 243 -14.35 14.29 -10.32
C ILE A 243 -15.11 13.61 -11.45
N LYS A 244 -15.25 12.31 -11.37
CA LYS A 244 -15.92 11.48 -12.39
C LYS A 244 -16.75 10.37 -11.74
N THR A 245 -17.63 9.75 -12.52
CA THR A 245 -18.42 8.58 -12.09
C THR A 245 -17.83 7.31 -12.71
N SER A 246 -17.98 6.20 -12.00
CA SER A 246 -17.65 4.87 -12.53
C SER A 246 -18.47 4.58 -13.79
N LYS A 247 -17.85 3.88 -14.73
CA LYS A 247 -18.50 3.38 -15.95
C LYS A 247 -18.86 1.90 -15.88
N VAL A 248 -18.51 1.26 -14.76
CA VAL A 248 -18.79 -0.18 -14.56
C VAL A 248 -20.28 -0.40 -14.36
N PRO A 249 -20.92 -1.29 -15.12
CA PRO A 249 -22.29 -1.72 -14.86
C PRO A 249 -22.31 -2.60 -13.60
N TYR A 250 -22.66 -2.01 -12.48
CA TYR A 250 -22.72 -2.69 -11.19
C TYR A 250 -24.20 -2.82 -10.76
N ARG A 251 -24.59 -4.05 -10.39
CA ARG A 251 -25.87 -4.32 -9.74
C ARG A 251 -25.55 -4.70 -8.29
N GLY A 252 -25.79 -3.77 -7.36
CA GLY A 252 -25.72 -4.03 -5.92
C GLY A 252 -26.94 -4.78 -5.42
#